data_25c8a894338d63a0129d19cbb24c4524
#
_entry.id   25c8a894338d63a0129d19cbb24c4524
#
_cell.length_a   1.000
_cell.length_b   1.000
_cell.length_c   1.000
_cell.angle_alpha   90.00
_cell.angle_beta   90.00
_cell.angle_gamma   90.00
#
_symmetry.space_group_name_H-M   'P 1'
#
loop_
_entity.id
_entity.type
_entity.pdbx_description
1 polymer ?
#
loop_
_entity_poly.entity_id
_entity_poly.type
_entity_poly.pdbx_seq_one_letter_code
_entity_poly.pdbx_strand_id
1 'polypeptide(L)'
;MWDLAVREEDYSAVDAMLSRYARAPLSMRLLPVFARGDSAARARFIEEATNLDSRQSQISARYVATFLEDFAAAESLARLDLAERRRPPIRLGAQLFLAWLELARGRWSAANAAFETAKRMEGASGVEIERAIAATMPFLEVPKADIGHIRLEVARVNPNDGGPAASSGLAAGLRPHLRLYLLSVLSSRLGDDQAAARYADELEALPTVDNAGPVKRDLALTARADIALRNGKAAEALALLQPVQGEVPLELAYYKVFATVREFGQEHARYLRAEALVSLRRYDDALRWYRTAFQGSPAEPVYLAPGHLRQAQVYEARGEREQAAAHYRHFVELWKDSDPPLRAMVTEAREKLARMTDGGR
;
A
#
# COMPACT_ATOMS: atom_id res chain seq x y z
N MET A 1 18.59 -8.85 10.57
CA MET A 1 18.48 -10.29 10.93
C MET A 1 17.05 -10.66 11.34
N TRP A 2 16.39 -9.90 12.24
CA TRP A 2 14.98 -10.16 12.60
C TRP A 2 14.07 -10.17 11.39
N ASP A 3 14.14 -9.14 10.52
CA ASP A 3 13.33 -9.06 9.29
C ASP A 3 13.58 -10.23 8.33
N LEU A 4 14.80 -10.74 8.27
CA LEU A 4 15.13 -11.89 7.43
C LEU A 4 14.48 -13.17 7.98
N ALA A 5 14.65 -13.44 9.28
CA ALA A 5 14.04 -14.60 9.91
C ALA A 5 12.51 -14.60 9.81
N VAL A 6 11.88 -13.41 9.91
CA VAL A 6 10.42 -13.24 9.70
C VAL A 6 10.04 -13.58 8.26
N ARG A 7 10.79 -13.12 7.27
CA ARG A 7 10.52 -13.40 5.85
C ARG A 7 10.73 -14.87 5.48
N GLU A 8 11.65 -15.54 6.14
CA GLU A 8 11.92 -16.97 5.98
C GLU A 8 11.02 -17.84 6.84
N GLU A 9 10.05 -17.21 7.56
CA GLU A 9 9.13 -17.90 8.48
C GLU A 9 9.85 -18.69 9.59
N ASP A 10 11.12 -18.39 9.85
CA ASP A 10 11.89 -19.00 10.94
C ASP A 10 11.58 -18.32 12.28
N TYR A 11 10.39 -18.59 12.79
CA TYR A 11 9.92 -18.04 14.06
C TYR A 11 10.72 -18.55 15.28
N SER A 12 11.47 -19.64 15.14
CA SER A 12 12.38 -20.12 16.19
C SER A 12 13.60 -19.22 16.31
N ALA A 13 14.17 -18.81 15.17
CA ALA A 13 15.23 -17.82 15.14
C ALA A 13 14.75 -16.45 15.65
N VAL A 14 13.51 -16.06 15.32
CA VAL A 14 12.89 -14.84 15.86
C VAL A 14 12.82 -14.88 17.39
N ASP A 15 12.35 -15.97 17.99
CA ASP A 15 12.28 -16.14 19.45
C ASP A 15 13.69 -16.12 20.09
N ALA A 16 14.66 -16.81 19.48
CA ALA A 16 16.03 -16.80 19.97
C ALA A 16 16.65 -15.39 19.93
N MET A 17 16.32 -14.58 18.96
CA MET A 17 16.73 -13.17 18.93
C MET A 17 16.01 -12.35 20.01
N LEU A 18 14.69 -12.51 20.17
CA LEU A 18 13.89 -11.78 21.14
C LEU A 18 14.31 -12.09 22.59
N SER A 19 14.71 -13.33 22.88
CA SER A 19 15.17 -13.75 24.21
C SER A 19 16.42 -13.01 24.70
N ARG A 20 17.19 -12.41 23.77
CA ARG A 20 18.36 -11.59 24.10
C ARG A 20 18.01 -10.17 24.55
N TYR A 21 16.75 -9.75 24.39
CA TYR A 21 16.27 -8.42 24.78
C TYR A 21 15.35 -8.53 25.98
N ALA A 22 15.75 -8.00 27.12
CA ALA A 22 14.96 -8.05 28.35
C ALA A 22 13.56 -7.43 28.21
N ARG A 23 13.37 -6.52 27.26
CA ARG A 23 12.09 -5.86 26.93
C ARG A 23 11.98 -5.61 25.43
N ALA A 24 11.78 -6.67 24.65
CA ALA A 24 11.52 -6.50 23.22
C ALA A 24 10.16 -5.77 23.03
N PRO A 25 10.07 -4.82 22.07
CA PRO A 25 8.81 -4.15 21.74
C PRO A 25 7.69 -5.16 21.44
N LEU A 26 6.46 -4.79 21.80
CA LEU A 26 5.28 -5.63 21.56
C LEU A 26 5.17 -6.06 20.10
N SER A 27 5.37 -5.13 19.17
CA SER A 27 5.35 -5.37 17.73
C SER A 27 6.38 -6.42 17.25
N MET A 28 7.51 -6.58 17.94
CA MET A 28 8.50 -7.62 17.60
C MET A 28 8.12 -9.00 18.16
N ARG A 29 7.45 -9.05 19.32
CA ARG A 29 7.03 -10.30 19.96
C ARG A 29 5.79 -10.94 19.34
N LEU A 30 5.06 -10.17 18.55
CA LEU A 30 3.76 -10.52 17.99
C LEU A 30 3.84 -11.66 16.97
N LEU A 31 4.73 -11.57 15.99
CA LEU A 31 4.68 -12.45 14.82
C LEU A 31 4.79 -13.93 15.17
N PRO A 32 5.71 -14.38 16.03
CA PRO A 32 5.77 -15.79 16.45
C PRO A 32 4.47 -16.26 17.14
N VAL A 33 3.84 -15.38 17.94
CA VAL A 33 2.60 -15.69 18.66
C VAL A 33 1.44 -15.88 17.70
N PHE A 34 1.31 -15.01 16.71
CA PHE A 34 0.21 -15.07 15.74
C PHE A 34 0.44 -16.17 14.69
N ALA A 35 1.67 -16.37 14.23
CA ALA A 35 2.00 -17.40 13.26
C ALA A 35 1.75 -18.83 13.79
N ARG A 36 2.06 -19.09 15.07
CA ARG A 36 1.83 -20.40 15.68
C ARG A 36 0.39 -20.74 15.99
N GLY A 37 -0.51 -19.75 15.93
CA GLY A 37 -1.93 -19.98 16.20
C GLY A 37 -2.29 -20.25 17.66
N ASP A 38 -1.38 -20.02 18.62
CA ASP A 38 -1.62 -20.20 20.05
C ASP A 38 -2.65 -19.17 20.56
N SER A 39 -3.89 -19.62 20.76
CA SER A 39 -5.00 -18.76 21.19
C SER A 39 -4.79 -18.14 22.56
N ALA A 40 -4.18 -18.84 23.50
CA ALA A 40 -3.93 -18.35 24.85
C ALA A 40 -2.81 -17.27 24.83
N ALA A 41 -1.75 -17.48 24.06
CA ALA A 41 -0.70 -16.50 23.88
C ALA A 41 -1.22 -15.26 23.13
N ARG A 42 -2.05 -15.43 22.10
CA ARG A 42 -2.74 -14.33 21.40
C ARG A 42 -3.61 -13.49 22.34
N ALA A 43 -4.41 -14.15 23.20
CA ALA A 43 -5.27 -13.45 24.16
C ALA A 43 -4.45 -12.59 25.14
N ARG A 44 -3.38 -13.14 25.72
CA ARG A 44 -2.45 -12.39 26.60
C ARG A 44 -1.80 -11.21 25.87
N PHE A 45 -1.41 -11.41 24.62
CA PHE A 45 -0.84 -10.34 23.80
C PHE A 45 -1.85 -9.21 23.57
N ILE A 46 -3.10 -9.54 23.25
CA ILE A 46 -4.18 -8.57 23.04
C ILE A 46 -4.46 -7.80 24.33
N GLU A 47 -4.47 -8.47 25.48
CA GLU A 47 -4.64 -7.84 26.78
C GLU A 47 -3.51 -6.85 27.07
N GLU A 48 -2.24 -7.23 26.83
CA GLU A 48 -1.10 -6.34 26.98
C GLU A 48 -1.21 -5.13 26.02
N ALA A 49 -1.53 -5.36 24.76
CA ALA A 49 -1.72 -4.32 23.75
C ALA A 49 -2.84 -3.35 24.14
N THR A 50 -3.91 -3.88 24.74
CA THR A 50 -5.05 -3.08 25.22
C THR A 50 -4.61 -2.11 26.31
N ASN A 51 -3.71 -2.48 27.19
CA ASN A 51 -3.29 -1.67 28.32
C ASN A 51 -2.17 -0.65 27.99
N LEU A 52 -1.54 -0.74 26.79
CA LEU A 52 -0.50 0.20 26.39
C LEU A 52 -1.11 1.45 25.74
N ASP A 53 -0.79 2.65 26.24
CA ASP A 53 -1.11 3.91 25.57
C ASP A 53 0.00 4.28 24.59
N SER A 54 0.14 3.49 23.53
CA SER A 54 1.17 3.69 22.54
C SER A 54 0.69 3.21 21.15
N ARG A 55 1.44 3.52 20.11
CA ARG A 55 1.17 3.02 18.75
C ARG A 55 1.57 1.55 18.54
N GLN A 56 1.89 0.81 19.60
CA GLN A 56 2.36 -0.58 19.49
C GLN A 56 1.30 -1.51 18.89
N SER A 57 0.02 -1.36 19.27
CA SER A 57 -1.07 -2.13 18.68
C SER A 57 -1.18 -1.91 17.17
N GLN A 58 -1.07 -0.65 16.73
CA GLN A 58 -1.14 -0.28 15.32
C GLN A 58 0.05 -0.80 14.53
N ILE A 59 1.27 -0.72 15.08
CA ILE A 59 2.48 -1.28 14.46
C ILE A 59 2.33 -2.80 14.36
N SER A 60 1.83 -3.43 15.43
CA SER A 60 1.56 -4.87 15.48
C SER A 60 0.54 -5.31 14.43
N ALA A 61 -0.56 -4.56 14.29
CA ALA A 61 -1.59 -4.83 13.28
C ALA A 61 -1.02 -4.80 11.86
N ARG A 62 -0.11 -3.85 11.59
CA ARG A 62 0.55 -3.76 10.28
C ARG A 62 1.45 -4.94 10.01
N TYR A 63 2.21 -5.40 10.99
CA TYR A 63 3.07 -6.58 10.84
C TYR A 63 2.26 -7.85 10.58
N VAL A 64 1.12 -8.03 11.29
CA VAL A 64 0.21 -9.16 11.03
C VAL A 64 -0.36 -9.10 9.63
N ALA A 65 -0.80 -7.93 9.17
CA ALA A 65 -1.33 -7.77 7.82
C ALA A 65 -0.27 -8.03 6.73
N THR A 66 0.97 -7.57 6.95
CA THR A 66 2.03 -7.63 5.93
C THR A 66 2.73 -8.99 5.86
N PHE A 67 3.02 -9.59 7.02
CA PHE A 67 3.82 -10.81 7.08
C PHE A 67 3.00 -12.10 7.23
N LEU A 68 1.82 -12.01 7.81
CA LEU A 68 0.94 -13.17 8.01
C LEU A 68 -0.30 -13.14 7.12
N GLU A 69 -0.53 -12.04 6.40
CA GLU A 69 -1.72 -11.82 5.56
C GLU A 69 -3.06 -12.03 6.31
N ASP A 70 -3.00 -12.04 7.65
CA ASP A 70 -4.17 -12.20 8.53
C ASP A 70 -4.85 -10.84 8.78
N PHE A 71 -5.63 -10.41 7.79
CA PHE A 71 -6.34 -9.12 7.85
C PHE A 71 -7.39 -9.06 8.94
N ALA A 72 -7.95 -10.20 9.38
CA ALA A 72 -8.92 -10.24 10.46
C ALA A 72 -8.26 -9.98 11.82
N ALA A 73 -7.13 -10.62 12.08
CA ALA A 73 -6.34 -10.36 13.28
C ALA A 73 -5.77 -8.93 13.28
N ALA A 74 -5.28 -8.44 12.13
CA ALA A 74 -4.81 -7.06 11.99
C ALA A 74 -5.91 -6.02 12.29
N GLU A 75 -7.13 -6.26 11.79
CA GLU A 75 -8.30 -5.42 12.09
C GLU A 75 -8.61 -5.41 13.58
N SER A 76 -8.63 -6.57 14.21
CA SER A 76 -8.91 -6.71 15.66
C SER A 76 -7.90 -5.91 16.49
N LEU A 77 -6.62 -5.99 16.17
CA LEU A 77 -5.56 -5.22 16.82
C LEU A 77 -5.72 -3.71 16.60
N ALA A 78 -6.02 -3.29 15.38
CA ALA A 78 -6.20 -1.88 15.06
C ALA A 78 -7.39 -1.26 15.79
N ARG A 79 -8.49 -2.01 15.96
CA ARG A 79 -9.69 -1.56 16.69
C ARG A 79 -9.42 -1.27 18.16
N LEU A 80 -8.41 -1.87 18.79
CA LEU A 80 -8.01 -1.54 20.17
C LEU A 80 -7.60 -0.07 20.32
N ASP A 81 -7.05 0.52 19.26
CA ASP A 81 -6.58 1.90 19.26
C ASP A 81 -7.69 2.93 18.93
N LEU A 82 -8.92 2.48 18.62
CA LEU A 82 -10.08 3.36 18.49
C LEU A 82 -10.75 3.70 19.83
N ALA A 83 -10.38 3.02 20.92
CA ALA A 83 -10.96 3.26 22.24
C ALA A 83 -10.83 4.73 22.66
N GLU A 84 -11.86 5.31 23.30
CA GLU A 84 -11.92 6.74 23.68
C GLU A 84 -10.75 7.18 24.57
N ARG A 85 -10.23 6.27 25.40
CA ARG A 85 -9.05 6.53 26.24
C ARG A 85 -7.76 6.78 25.45
N ARG A 86 -7.73 6.44 24.15
CA ARG A 86 -6.57 6.65 23.28
C ARG A 86 -6.50 8.10 22.85
N ARG A 87 -5.27 8.62 22.76
CA ARG A 87 -5.02 9.98 22.26
C ARG A 87 -5.52 10.14 20.81
N PRO A 88 -6.04 11.32 20.42
CA PRO A 88 -6.59 11.56 19.10
C PRO A 88 -5.69 11.11 17.93
N PRO A 89 -4.36 11.36 17.93
CA PRO A 89 -3.50 10.90 16.82
C PRO A 89 -3.38 9.37 16.70
N ILE A 90 -3.54 8.64 17.83
CA ILE A 90 -3.54 7.18 17.81
C ILE A 90 -4.84 6.68 17.19
N ARG A 91 -5.97 7.24 17.60
CA ARG A 91 -7.30 6.90 17.06
C ARG A 91 -7.42 7.19 15.57
N LEU A 92 -6.95 8.38 15.15
CA LEU A 92 -6.91 8.76 13.73
C LEU A 92 -6.03 7.77 12.93
N GLY A 93 -4.83 7.47 13.42
CA GLY A 93 -3.94 6.51 12.77
C GLY A 93 -4.54 5.10 12.65
N ALA A 94 -5.29 4.64 13.66
CA ALA A 94 -6.01 3.38 13.62
C ALA A 94 -7.15 3.40 12.58
N GLN A 95 -7.92 4.48 12.53
CA GLN A 95 -9.00 4.66 11.55
C GLN A 95 -8.48 4.67 10.11
N LEU A 96 -7.36 5.35 9.86
CA LEU A 96 -6.69 5.35 8.56
C LEU A 96 -6.17 3.95 8.21
N PHE A 97 -5.59 3.23 9.16
CA PHE A 97 -5.12 1.87 8.90
C PHE A 97 -6.28 0.92 8.57
N LEU A 98 -7.42 1.05 9.24
CA LEU A 98 -8.62 0.29 8.89
C LEU A 98 -9.09 0.58 7.45
N ALA A 99 -9.05 1.84 7.01
CA ALA A 99 -9.33 2.18 5.62
C ALA A 99 -8.37 1.45 4.65
N TRP A 100 -7.06 1.41 4.97
CA TRP A 100 -6.08 0.70 4.17
C TRP A 100 -6.26 -0.82 4.16
N LEU A 101 -6.73 -1.42 5.26
CA LEU A 101 -7.11 -2.85 5.30
C LEU A 101 -8.31 -3.16 4.39
N GLU A 102 -9.29 -2.25 4.33
CA GLU A 102 -10.40 -2.40 3.40
C GLU A 102 -9.95 -2.35 1.93
N LEU A 103 -9.00 -1.45 1.60
CA LEU A 103 -8.38 -1.42 0.27
C LEU A 103 -7.62 -2.71 -0.05
N ALA A 104 -6.89 -3.26 0.92
CA ALA A 104 -6.18 -4.53 0.75
C ALA A 104 -7.13 -5.71 0.46
N ARG A 105 -8.37 -5.64 0.94
CA ARG A 105 -9.46 -6.59 0.63
C ARG A 105 -10.20 -6.27 -0.67
N GLY A 106 -9.80 -5.24 -1.43
CA GLY A 106 -10.51 -4.80 -2.63
C GLY A 106 -11.86 -4.13 -2.37
N ARG A 107 -12.04 -3.49 -1.20
CA ARG A 107 -13.31 -2.88 -0.77
C ARG A 107 -13.20 -1.36 -0.72
N TRP A 108 -13.23 -0.71 -1.89
CA TRP A 108 -13.19 0.76 -2.00
C TRP A 108 -14.32 1.43 -1.23
N SER A 109 -15.55 0.89 -1.33
CA SER A 109 -16.74 1.50 -0.68
C SER A 109 -16.56 1.59 0.84
N ALA A 110 -16.09 0.51 1.47
CA ALA A 110 -15.84 0.47 2.91
C ALA A 110 -14.64 1.36 3.30
N ALA A 111 -13.57 1.34 2.50
CA ALA A 111 -12.41 2.20 2.72
C ALA A 111 -12.78 3.68 2.62
N ASN A 112 -13.57 4.06 1.62
CA ASN A 112 -14.04 5.42 1.42
C ASN A 112 -14.88 5.90 2.62
N ALA A 113 -15.79 5.07 3.14
CA ALA A 113 -16.56 5.36 4.36
C ALA A 113 -15.65 5.52 5.59
N ALA A 114 -14.58 4.72 5.68
CA ALA A 114 -13.60 4.83 6.76
C ALA A 114 -12.77 6.12 6.67
N PHE A 115 -12.37 6.57 5.47
CA PHE A 115 -11.74 7.88 5.25
C PHE A 115 -12.68 9.03 5.62
N GLU A 116 -13.96 8.97 5.24
CA GLU A 116 -14.96 9.99 5.61
C GLU A 116 -15.18 10.03 7.13
N THR A 117 -15.06 8.89 7.81
CA THR A 117 -15.07 8.85 9.28
C THR A 117 -13.82 9.52 9.85
N ALA A 118 -12.65 9.21 9.31
CA ALA A 118 -11.39 9.81 9.72
C ALA A 118 -11.38 11.34 9.56
N LYS A 119 -11.98 11.89 8.50
CA LYS A 119 -12.12 13.34 8.26
C LYS A 119 -12.88 14.09 9.36
N ARG A 120 -13.75 13.39 10.09
CA ARG A 120 -14.53 13.97 11.20
C ARG A 120 -13.83 13.85 12.56
N MET A 121 -12.69 13.17 12.62
CA MET A 121 -11.94 12.98 13.87
C MET A 121 -11.06 14.19 14.19
N GLU A 122 -10.74 14.35 15.47
CA GLU A 122 -9.79 15.36 15.92
C GLU A 122 -8.40 15.12 15.32
N GLY A 123 -7.81 16.19 14.76
CA GLY A 123 -6.49 16.11 14.12
C GLY A 123 -6.51 15.52 12.70
N ALA A 124 -7.66 15.52 12.03
CA ALA A 124 -7.90 14.91 10.73
C ALA A 124 -7.16 15.57 9.53
N SER A 125 -6.28 16.54 9.77
CA SER A 125 -5.53 17.19 8.69
C SER A 125 -4.76 16.19 7.82
N GLY A 126 -4.96 16.26 6.49
CA GLY A 126 -4.26 15.41 5.52
C GLY A 126 -4.97 14.11 5.17
N VAL A 127 -6.15 13.83 5.72
CA VAL A 127 -6.95 12.64 5.36
C VAL A 127 -7.36 12.67 3.88
N GLU A 128 -7.58 13.85 3.31
CA GLU A 128 -7.87 14.06 1.88
C GLU A 128 -6.73 13.54 1.00
N ILE A 129 -5.49 13.74 1.44
CA ILE A 129 -4.30 13.27 0.71
C ILE A 129 -4.17 11.75 0.84
N GLU A 130 -4.39 11.17 2.04
CA GLU A 130 -4.42 9.71 2.23
C GLU A 130 -5.47 9.03 1.32
N ARG A 131 -6.67 9.59 1.26
CA ARG A 131 -7.77 9.14 0.39
C ARG A 131 -7.40 9.29 -1.09
N ALA A 132 -6.74 10.39 -1.47
CA ALA A 132 -6.30 10.62 -2.84
C ALA A 132 -5.23 9.59 -3.27
N ILE A 133 -4.27 9.27 -2.41
CA ILE A 133 -3.29 8.21 -2.66
C ILE A 133 -4.00 6.88 -2.91
N ALA A 134 -4.98 6.52 -2.08
CA ALA A 134 -5.79 5.33 -2.30
C ALA A 134 -6.50 5.34 -3.66
N ALA A 135 -7.06 6.49 -4.06
CA ALA A 135 -7.74 6.65 -5.34
C ALA A 135 -6.80 6.62 -6.55
N THR A 136 -5.48 6.73 -6.39
CA THR A 136 -4.51 6.56 -7.49
C THR A 136 -4.18 5.11 -7.80
N MET A 137 -4.50 4.16 -6.91
CA MET A 137 -4.15 2.74 -7.09
C MET A 137 -4.74 2.17 -8.39
N PRO A 138 -3.92 1.71 -9.35
CA PRO A 138 -4.38 1.40 -10.70
C PRO A 138 -5.27 0.16 -10.79
N PHE A 139 -5.22 -0.71 -9.79
CA PHE A 139 -5.96 -1.97 -9.71
C PHE A 139 -7.29 -1.87 -8.95
N LEU A 140 -7.59 -0.72 -8.35
CA LEU A 140 -8.87 -0.48 -7.68
C LEU A 140 -9.88 0.13 -8.66
N GLU A 141 -11.07 -0.43 -8.69
CA GLU A 141 -12.20 0.10 -9.47
C GLU A 141 -12.90 1.23 -8.71
N VAL A 142 -12.24 2.39 -8.67
CA VAL A 142 -12.79 3.60 -8.03
C VAL A 142 -13.78 4.26 -8.99
N PRO A 143 -15.03 4.55 -8.57
CA PRO A 143 -16.00 5.25 -9.41
C PRO A 143 -15.45 6.61 -9.92
N LYS A 144 -15.67 6.92 -11.20
CA LYS A 144 -15.20 8.19 -11.78
C LYS A 144 -15.72 9.42 -11.05
N ALA A 145 -16.95 9.36 -10.52
CA ALA A 145 -17.53 10.42 -9.70
C ALA A 145 -16.70 10.66 -8.42
N ASP A 146 -16.27 9.57 -7.74
CA ASP A 146 -15.40 9.67 -6.56
C ASP A 146 -14.04 10.24 -6.92
N ILE A 147 -13.42 9.77 -8.01
CA ILE A 147 -12.13 10.31 -8.48
C ILE A 147 -12.25 11.81 -8.77
N GLY A 148 -13.32 12.23 -9.44
CA GLY A 148 -13.58 13.65 -9.74
C GLY A 148 -13.73 14.49 -8.47
N HIS A 149 -14.48 14.00 -7.50
CA HIS A 149 -14.65 14.65 -6.20
C HIS A 149 -13.31 14.75 -5.43
N ILE A 150 -12.57 13.66 -5.34
CA ILE A 150 -11.26 13.60 -4.67
C ILE A 150 -10.27 14.55 -5.35
N ARG A 151 -10.23 14.60 -6.67
CA ARG A 151 -9.38 15.54 -7.42
C ARG A 151 -9.70 16.99 -7.04
N LEU A 152 -10.97 17.35 -6.92
CA LEU A 152 -11.40 18.70 -6.50
C LEU A 152 -11.01 18.99 -5.04
N GLU A 153 -11.12 18.02 -4.14
CA GLU A 153 -10.65 18.17 -2.75
C GLU A 153 -9.14 18.44 -2.72
N VAL A 154 -8.33 17.62 -3.41
CA VAL A 154 -6.88 17.80 -3.49
C VAL A 154 -6.50 19.15 -4.09
N ALA A 155 -7.26 19.63 -5.10
CA ALA A 155 -7.03 20.95 -5.70
C ALA A 155 -7.21 22.09 -4.72
N ARG A 156 -8.09 21.94 -3.72
CA ARG A 156 -8.39 22.94 -2.67
C ARG A 156 -7.46 22.87 -1.47
N VAL A 157 -6.73 21.74 -1.28
CA VAL A 157 -5.77 21.61 -0.17
C VAL A 157 -4.71 22.67 -0.34
N ASN A 158 -4.55 23.53 0.69
CA ASN A 158 -3.40 24.41 0.76
C ASN A 158 -2.14 23.59 1.12
N PRO A 159 -1.16 23.49 0.23
CA PRO A 159 0.03 22.67 0.51
C PRO A 159 0.89 23.20 1.65
N ASN A 160 0.68 24.45 2.08
CA ASN A 160 1.39 25.08 3.19
C ASN A 160 0.68 24.89 4.54
N ASP A 161 -0.58 24.43 4.55
CA ASP A 161 -1.27 24.12 5.80
C ASP A 161 -0.68 22.88 6.45
N GLY A 162 -0.47 22.99 7.78
CA GLY A 162 0.13 21.94 8.56
C GLY A 162 -0.61 20.60 8.41
N GLY A 163 0.04 19.61 7.82
CA GLY A 163 -0.45 18.22 7.82
C GLY A 163 -0.32 17.58 9.19
N PRO A 164 -0.51 16.26 9.30
CA PRO A 164 -0.46 15.56 10.59
C PRO A 164 0.74 16.02 11.40
N ALA A 165 0.53 16.32 12.66
CA ALA A 165 1.54 16.90 13.57
C ALA A 165 2.86 16.11 13.69
N ALA A 166 2.97 14.99 13.01
CA ALA A 166 4.13 14.10 12.96
C ALA A 166 4.91 14.18 11.64
N SER A 167 4.61 15.12 10.72
CA SER A 167 5.42 15.27 9.51
C SER A 167 6.71 16.00 9.81
N SER A 168 7.84 15.46 9.35
CA SER A 168 9.12 16.15 9.37
C SER A 168 9.06 17.43 8.52
N GLY A 169 10.00 18.36 8.74
CA GLY A 169 10.14 19.54 7.90
C GLY A 169 10.30 19.18 6.42
N LEU A 170 11.02 18.09 6.12
CA LEU A 170 11.19 17.57 4.77
C LEU A 170 9.86 17.08 4.17
N ALA A 171 9.06 16.31 4.91
CA ALA A 171 7.75 15.87 4.44
C ALA A 171 6.81 17.05 4.20
N ALA A 172 6.87 18.08 5.04
CA ALA A 172 6.13 19.32 4.85
C ALA A 172 6.54 20.04 3.55
N GLY A 173 7.83 20.16 3.29
CA GLY A 173 8.37 20.78 2.06
C GLY A 173 7.99 20.02 0.78
N LEU A 174 7.75 18.71 0.87
CA LEU A 174 7.35 17.87 -0.28
C LEU A 174 5.84 17.84 -0.55
N ARG A 175 5.00 18.45 0.29
CA ARG A 175 3.54 18.47 0.07
C ARG A 175 3.10 19.09 -1.25
N PRO A 176 3.67 20.22 -1.70
CA PRO A 176 3.33 20.76 -3.02
C PRO A 176 3.60 19.75 -4.15
N HIS A 177 4.70 19.00 -4.05
CA HIS A 177 5.09 18.01 -5.04
C HIS A 177 4.10 16.83 -5.04
N LEU A 178 3.78 16.30 -3.86
CA LEU A 178 2.80 15.22 -3.71
C LEU A 178 1.42 15.64 -4.22
N ARG A 179 0.98 16.87 -3.91
CA ARG A 179 -0.29 17.40 -4.40
C ARG A 179 -0.38 17.41 -5.93
N LEU A 180 0.64 17.92 -6.61
CA LEU A 180 0.66 17.96 -8.09
C LEU A 180 0.75 16.56 -8.69
N TYR A 181 1.53 15.67 -8.09
CA TYR A 181 1.58 14.26 -8.46
C TYR A 181 0.19 13.62 -8.41
N LEU A 182 -0.54 13.77 -7.29
CA LEU A 182 -1.88 13.22 -7.14
C LEU A 182 -2.87 13.82 -8.15
N LEU A 183 -2.81 15.14 -8.38
CA LEU A 183 -3.64 15.80 -9.39
C LEU A 183 -3.37 15.27 -10.80
N SER A 184 -2.10 15.01 -11.13
CA SER A 184 -1.71 14.41 -12.41
C SER A 184 -2.30 13.02 -12.57
N VAL A 185 -2.07 12.10 -11.61
CA VAL A 185 -2.53 10.71 -11.69
C VAL A 185 -4.06 10.61 -11.65
N LEU A 186 -4.73 11.40 -10.81
CA LEU A 186 -6.21 11.43 -10.76
C LEU A 186 -6.81 11.95 -12.07
N SER A 187 -6.18 12.95 -12.70
CA SER A 187 -6.62 13.45 -14.02
C SER A 187 -6.43 12.39 -15.11
N SER A 188 -5.31 11.68 -15.11
CA SER A 188 -5.06 10.53 -15.99
C SER A 188 -6.13 9.44 -15.81
N ARG A 189 -6.52 9.12 -14.58
CA ARG A 189 -7.60 8.16 -14.31
C ARG A 189 -8.98 8.60 -14.79
N LEU A 190 -9.22 9.90 -14.90
CA LEU A 190 -10.47 10.45 -15.48
C LEU A 190 -10.44 10.49 -17.01
N GLY A 191 -9.28 10.25 -17.64
CA GLY A 191 -9.06 10.40 -19.07
C GLY A 191 -8.82 11.85 -19.50
N ASP A 192 -8.49 12.73 -18.55
CA ASP A 192 -8.12 14.13 -18.80
C ASP A 192 -6.59 14.24 -18.95
N ASP A 193 -6.09 13.70 -20.07
CA ASP A 193 -4.64 13.60 -20.34
C ASP A 193 -3.99 14.98 -20.43
N GLN A 194 -4.71 16.00 -20.87
CA GLN A 194 -4.21 17.37 -20.95
C GLN A 194 -3.94 17.93 -19.54
N ALA A 195 -4.91 17.79 -18.63
CA ALA A 195 -4.70 18.22 -17.23
C ALA A 195 -3.63 17.38 -16.54
N ALA A 196 -3.58 16.06 -16.80
CA ALA A 196 -2.59 15.18 -16.24
C ALA A 196 -1.16 15.61 -16.64
N ALA A 197 -0.93 15.87 -17.92
CA ALA A 197 0.36 16.35 -18.43
C ALA A 197 0.73 17.71 -17.83
N ARG A 198 -0.20 18.65 -17.80
CA ARG A 198 0.04 19.99 -17.22
C ARG A 198 0.46 19.90 -15.75
N TYR A 199 -0.20 19.08 -14.93
CA TYR A 199 0.18 18.91 -13.52
C TYR A 199 1.56 18.23 -13.36
N ALA A 200 1.93 17.32 -14.27
CA ALA A 200 3.27 16.74 -14.28
C ALA A 200 4.34 17.78 -14.64
N ASP A 201 4.06 18.69 -15.59
CA ASP A 201 4.94 19.80 -15.96
C ASP A 201 5.09 20.81 -14.80
N GLU A 202 3.99 21.18 -14.15
CA GLU A 202 4.00 22.03 -12.96
C GLU A 202 4.83 21.39 -11.82
N LEU A 203 4.70 20.08 -11.62
CA LEU A 203 5.48 19.33 -10.62
C LEU A 203 6.99 19.40 -10.92
N GLU A 204 7.37 19.22 -12.18
CA GLU A 204 8.77 19.27 -12.60
C GLU A 204 9.35 20.69 -12.45
N ALA A 205 8.53 21.72 -12.64
CA ALA A 205 8.91 23.12 -12.48
C ALA A 205 9.07 23.57 -11.01
N LEU A 206 8.53 22.84 -10.03
CA LEU A 206 8.68 23.19 -8.62
C LEU A 206 10.17 23.22 -8.21
N PRO A 207 10.54 24.08 -7.23
CA PRO A 207 11.88 24.06 -6.69
C PRO A 207 12.19 22.70 -6.04
N THR A 208 13.47 22.32 -6.06
CA THR A 208 13.93 21.13 -5.34
C THR A 208 13.94 21.41 -3.84
N VAL A 209 13.49 20.47 -3.04
CA VAL A 209 13.55 20.54 -1.58
C VAL A 209 14.92 20.00 -1.12
N ASP A 210 15.60 20.74 -0.27
CA ASP A 210 16.90 20.33 0.28
C ASP A 210 16.75 18.97 1.01
N ASN A 211 17.73 18.11 0.84
CA ASN A 211 17.78 16.76 1.41
C ASN A 211 16.66 15.79 0.96
N ALA A 212 15.83 16.19 -0.01
CA ALA A 212 14.78 15.32 -0.57
C ALA A 212 15.32 14.26 -1.56
N GLY A 213 16.59 14.36 -1.94
CA GLY A 213 17.15 13.44 -2.94
C GLY A 213 16.37 13.48 -4.27
N PRO A 214 16.12 12.33 -4.90
CA PRO A 214 15.47 12.27 -6.22
C PRO A 214 13.94 12.39 -6.18
N VAL A 215 13.29 12.57 -5.02
CA VAL A 215 11.83 12.45 -4.84
C VAL A 215 11.03 13.27 -5.86
N LYS A 216 11.37 14.54 -6.08
CA LYS A 216 10.65 15.39 -7.06
C LYS A 216 10.69 14.77 -8.47
N ARG A 217 11.88 14.42 -8.94
CA ARG A 217 12.08 13.81 -10.26
C ARG A 217 11.33 12.50 -10.37
N ASP A 218 11.43 11.67 -9.34
CA ASP A 218 10.84 10.33 -9.34
C ASP A 218 9.31 10.40 -9.36
N LEU A 219 8.68 11.33 -8.65
CA LEU A 219 7.24 11.60 -8.72
C LEU A 219 6.82 12.07 -10.12
N ALA A 220 7.54 13.03 -10.73
CA ALA A 220 7.21 13.55 -12.05
C ALA A 220 7.31 12.45 -13.12
N LEU A 221 8.38 11.65 -13.09
CA LEU A 221 8.56 10.53 -14.01
C LEU A 221 7.50 9.44 -13.82
N THR A 222 7.10 9.16 -12.59
CA THR A 222 6.05 8.20 -12.29
C THR A 222 4.69 8.66 -12.83
N ALA A 223 4.34 9.94 -12.64
CA ALA A 223 3.12 10.52 -13.19
C ALA A 223 3.08 10.42 -14.72
N ARG A 224 4.16 10.77 -15.41
CA ARG A 224 4.28 10.64 -16.88
C ARG A 224 4.22 9.18 -17.35
N ALA A 225 4.82 8.26 -16.59
CA ALA A 225 4.77 6.83 -16.89
C ALA A 225 3.36 6.25 -16.73
N ASP A 226 2.58 6.70 -15.73
CA ASP A 226 1.17 6.31 -15.58
C ASP A 226 0.36 6.75 -16.81
N ILE A 227 0.52 7.99 -17.27
CA ILE A 227 -0.13 8.52 -18.48
C ILE A 227 0.27 7.67 -19.71
N ALA A 228 1.57 7.41 -19.88
CA ALA A 228 2.07 6.64 -21.02
C ALA A 228 1.51 5.21 -21.02
N LEU A 229 1.49 4.54 -19.85
CA LEU A 229 1.00 3.17 -19.74
C LEU A 229 -0.51 3.08 -20.02
N ARG A 230 -1.31 4.02 -19.51
CA ARG A 230 -2.75 4.09 -19.82
C ARG A 230 -3.04 4.30 -21.29
N ASN A 231 -2.16 5.00 -22.00
CA ASN A 231 -2.23 5.22 -23.43
C ASN A 231 -1.60 4.08 -24.26
N GLY A 232 -1.31 2.90 -23.64
CA GLY A 232 -0.76 1.73 -24.30
C GLY A 232 0.72 1.86 -24.71
N LYS A 233 1.41 2.89 -24.25
CA LYS A 233 2.82 3.18 -24.59
C LYS A 233 3.79 2.54 -23.57
N ALA A 234 3.75 1.23 -23.44
CA ALA A 234 4.50 0.51 -22.42
C ALA A 234 6.03 0.71 -22.50
N ALA A 235 6.58 0.82 -23.70
CA ALA A 235 8.02 1.07 -23.88
C ALA A 235 8.42 2.49 -23.38
N GLU A 236 7.59 3.50 -23.66
CA GLU A 236 7.79 4.87 -23.17
C GLU A 236 7.67 4.91 -21.64
N ALA A 237 6.64 4.26 -21.07
CA ALA A 237 6.46 4.16 -19.62
C ALA A 237 7.67 3.50 -18.94
N LEU A 238 8.21 2.41 -19.52
CA LEU A 238 9.37 1.73 -18.97
C LEU A 238 10.63 2.62 -19.03
N ALA A 239 10.82 3.36 -20.12
CA ALA A 239 11.95 4.30 -20.25
C ALA A 239 11.89 5.42 -19.21
N LEU A 240 10.70 5.99 -18.99
CA LEU A 240 10.46 7.00 -17.94
C LEU A 240 10.74 6.47 -16.52
N LEU A 241 10.39 5.20 -16.27
CA LEU A 241 10.61 4.58 -14.96
C LEU A 241 12.05 4.12 -14.74
N GLN A 242 12.86 3.94 -15.78
CA GLN A 242 14.22 3.43 -15.64
C GLN A 242 15.09 4.23 -14.64
N PRO A 243 15.11 5.57 -14.65
CA PRO A 243 15.89 6.36 -13.71
C PRO A 243 15.25 6.52 -12.32
N VAL A 244 14.01 6.05 -12.13
CA VAL A 244 13.33 6.12 -10.83
C VAL A 244 13.97 5.10 -9.89
N GLN A 245 14.59 5.59 -8.82
CA GLN A 245 15.36 4.77 -7.89
C GLN A 245 14.54 4.34 -6.67
N GLY A 246 13.50 5.11 -6.32
CA GLY A 246 12.69 4.86 -5.14
C GLY A 246 13.47 5.06 -3.82
N GLU A 247 14.56 5.81 -3.88
CA GLU A 247 15.34 6.14 -2.69
C GLU A 247 14.58 7.15 -1.84
N VAL A 248 14.28 6.74 -0.61
CA VAL A 248 13.62 7.59 0.37
C VAL A 248 14.66 8.10 1.36
N PRO A 249 14.79 9.42 1.54
CA PRO A 249 15.64 9.98 2.58
C PRO A 249 15.30 9.38 3.96
N LEU A 250 16.33 9.14 4.80
CA LEU A 250 16.19 8.49 6.10
C LEU A 250 15.14 9.17 6.98
N GLU A 251 15.05 10.50 6.91
CA GLU A 251 14.06 11.29 7.63
C GLU A 251 12.63 10.90 7.26
N LEU A 252 12.33 10.70 5.97
CA LEU A 252 11.03 10.24 5.49
C LEU A 252 10.80 8.77 5.81
N ALA A 253 11.85 7.95 5.76
CA ALA A 253 11.76 6.54 6.06
C ALA A 253 11.31 6.26 7.50
N TYR A 254 11.67 7.11 8.45
CA TYR A 254 11.25 7.02 9.84
C TYR A 254 9.74 7.21 10.02
N TYR A 255 9.10 8.02 9.17
CA TYR A 255 7.67 8.32 9.22
C TYR A 255 6.81 7.45 8.30
N LYS A 256 7.32 6.33 7.80
CA LYS A 256 6.63 5.37 6.89
C LYS A 256 5.27 4.85 7.37
N VAL A 257 4.81 5.28 8.53
CA VAL A 257 3.49 4.91 9.07
C VAL A 257 2.32 5.60 8.37
N PHE A 258 2.58 6.68 7.62
CA PHE A 258 1.55 7.42 6.88
C PHE A 258 1.69 7.18 5.37
N ALA A 259 0.57 7.02 4.65
CA ALA A 259 0.57 6.79 3.22
C ALA A 259 1.25 7.94 2.46
N THR A 260 1.03 9.19 2.89
CA THR A 260 1.67 10.38 2.32
C THR A 260 3.19 10.29 2.26
N VAL A 261 3.80 9.66 3.26
CA VAL A 261 5.27 9.49 3.31
C VAL A 261 5.71 8.29 2.46
N ARG A 262 4.87 7.28 2.34
CA ARG A 262 5.16 6.08 1.56
C ARG A 262 5.12 6.29 0.07
N GLU A 263 4.26 7.19 -0.40
CA GLU A 263 4.20 7.53 -1.82
C GLU A 263 5.56 8.03 -2.33
N PHE A 264 6.36 8.63 -1.46
CA PHE A 264 7.75 8.96 -1.77
C PHE A 264 8.66 7.74 -1.95
N GLY A 265 8.28 6.57 -1.42
CA GLY A 265 8.95 5.27 -1.60
C GLY A 265 8.69 4.60 -2.94
N GLN A 266 7.81 5.18 -3.75
CA GLN A 266 7.58 4.79 -5.15
C GLN A 266 7.03 3.36 -5.34
N GLU A 267 6.18 2.86 -4.42
CA GLU A 267 5.48 1.58 -4.62
C GLU A 267 4.67 1.61 -5.91
N HIS A 268 4.02 2.73 -6.22
CA HIS A 268 3.31 2.92 -7.48
C HIS A 268 4.24 2.76 -8.69
N ALA A 269 5.41 3.42 -8.69
CA ALA A 269 6.40 3.31 -9.77
C ALA A 269 6.87 1.86 -9.98
N ARG A 270 7.10 1.11 -8.90
CA ARG A 270 7.49 -0.30 -8.97
C ARG A 270 6.40 -1.16 -9.61
N TYR A 271 5.14 -0.94 -9.22
CA TYR A 271 4.01 -1.63 -9.81
C TYR A 271 3.85 -1.29 -11.29
N LEU A 272 3.85 0.00 -11.67
CA LEU A 272 3.77 0.43 -13.06
C LEU A 272 4.91 -0.13 -13.93
N ARG A 273 6.12 -0.25 -13.37
CA ARG A 273 7.26 -0.85 -14.06
C ARG A 273 7.00 -2.33 -14.38
N ALA A 274 6.45 -3.07 -13.41
CA ALA A 274 6.07 -4.45 -13.64
C ALA A 274 4.96 -4.58 -14.70
N GLU A 275 3.95 -3.71 -14.68
CA GLU A 275 2.88 -3.67 -15.69
C GLU A 275 3.42 -3.36 -17.10
N ALA A 276 4.35 -2.41 -17.22
CA ALA A 276 4.99 -2.09 -18.48
C ALA A 276 5.80 -3.28 -19.02
N LEU A 277 6.51 -3.99 -18.16
CA LEU A 277 7.27 -5.19 -18.51
C LEU A 277 6.37 -6.34 -18.95
N VAL A 278 5.21 -6.55 -18.30
CA VAL A 278 4.20 -7.53 -18.75
C VAL A 278 3.69 -7.18 -20.14
N SER A 279 3.34 -5.92 -20.37
CA SER A 279 2.86 -5.45 -21.68
C SER A 279 3.89 -5.66 -22.79
N LEU A 280 5.19 -5.61 -22.45
CA LEU A 280 6.31 -5.89 -23.35
C LEU A 280 6.71 -7.38 -23.39
N ARG A 281 5.97 -8.26 -22.72
CA ARG A 281 6.25 -9.71 -22.59
C ARG A 281 7.60 -10.04 -21.92
N ARG A 282 8.16 -9.12 -21.17
CA ARG A 282 9.39 -9.30 -20.40
C ARG A 282 9.08 -9.93 -19.03
N TYR A 283 8.58 -11.15 -19.05
CA TYR A 283 7.95 -11.82 -17.90
C TYR A 283 8.91 -12.04 -16.71
N ASP A 284 10.16 -12.44 -16.95
CA ASP A 284 11.14 -12.63 -15.86
C ASP A 284 11.44 -11.34 -15.13
N ASP A 285 11.56 -10.24 -15.88
CA ASP A 285 11.78 -8.93 -15.31
C ASP A 285 10.55 -8.46 -14.52
N ALA A 286 9.35 -8.66 -15.06
CA ALA A 286 8.10 -8.31 -14.40
C ALA A 286 7.94 -9.05 -13.06
N LEU A 287 8.20 -10.37 -13.03
CA LEU A 287 8.12 -11.17 -11.80
C LEU A 287 9.10 -10.65 -10.73
N ARG A 288 10.32 -10.25 -11.13
CA ARG A 288 11.27 -9.66 -10.18
C ARG A 288 10.70 -8.40 -9.52
N TRP A 289 10.05 -7.52 -10.30
CA TRP A 289 9.46 -6.29 -9.78
C TRP A 289 8.21 -6.54 -8.91
N TYR A 290 7.31 -7.45 -9.32
CA TYR A 290 6.17 -7.80 -8.46
C TYR A 290 6.60 -8.36 -7.10
N ARG A 291 7.65 -9.18 -7.05
CA ARG A 291 8.19 -9.71 -5.78
C ARG A 291 8.72 -8.61 -4.86
N THR A 292 9.23 -7.50 -5.40
CA THR A 292 9.74 -6.39 -4.57
C THR A 292 8.63 -5.49 -4.05
N ALA A 293 7.44 -5.53 -4.63
CA ALA A 293 6.34 -4.62 -4.29
C ALA A 293 5.76 -4.84 -2.89
N PHE A 294 6.11 -5.94 -2.20
CA PHE A 294 5.51 -6.35 -0.92
C PHE A 294 6.48 -6.34 0.26
N GLN A 295 7.69 -5.81 0.09
CA GLN A 295 8.79 -6.12 1.02
C GLN A 295 9.23 -4.99 1.93
N GLY A 296 8.61 -3.82 1.92
CA GLY A 296 9.23 -2.68 2.59
C GLY A 296 8.31 -1.80 3.43
N SER A 297 6.99 -1.85 3.30
CA SER A 297 6.10 -0.90 3.95
C SER A 297 4.80 -1.51 4.47
N PRO A 298 4.32 -1.05 5.63
CA PRO A 298 3.04 -1.49 6.21
C PRO A 298 1.79 -1.15 5.39
N ALA A 299 1.89 -0.49 4.24
CA ALA A 299 0.79 -0.28 3.31
C ALA A 299 0.86 -1.16 2.07
N GLU A 300 1.89 -1.92 1.95
CA GLU A 300 2.04 -2.90 0.89
C GLU A 300 0.96 -3.99 0.88
N PRO A 301 0.23 -4.29 1.99
CA PRO A 301 -0.92 -5.18 1.91
C PRO A 301 -1.91 -4.84 0.79
N VAL A 302 -2.04 -3.56 0.41
CA VAL A 302 -2.94 -3.16 -0.70
C VAL A 302 -2.47 -3.70 -2.06
N TYR A 303 -1.17 -3.94 -2.23
CA TYR A 303 -0.58 -4.49 -3.45
C TYR A 303 -0.51 -6.02 -3.47
N LEU A 304 -0.76 -6.70 -2.35
CA LEU A 304 -0.65 -8.16 -2.26
C LEU A 304 -1.57 -8.88 -3.26
N ALA A 305 -2.87 -8.68 -3.15
CA ALA A 305 -3.83 -9.35 -4.02
C ALA A 305 -3.60 -9.05 -5.51
N PRO A 306 -3.51 -7.77 -5.98
CA PRO A 306 -3.21 -7.48 -7.37
C PRO A 306 -1.85 -8.02 -7.82
N GLY A 307 -0.86 -8.02 -6.96
CA GLY A 307 0.45 -8.60 -7.27
C GLY A 307 0.40 -10.11 -7.45
N HIS A 308 -0.35 -10.82 -6.59
CA HIS A 308 -0.58 -12.26 -6.78
C HIS A 308 -1.35 -12.54 -8.08
N LEU A 309 -2.40 -11.77 -8.39
CA LEU A 309 -3.13 -11.93 -9.66
C LEU A 309 -2.19 -11.78 -10.86
N ARG A 310 -1.36 -10.73 -10.87
CA ARG A 310 -0.44 -10.47 -11.98
C ARG A 310 0.64 -11.53 -12.11
N GLN A 311 1.21 -11.98 -10.99
CA GLN A 311 2.17 -13.10 -11.00
C GLN A 311 1.51 -14.39 -11.53
N ALA A 312 0.27 -14.70 -11.08
CA ALA A 312 -0.48 -15.84 -11.60
C ALA A 312 -0.65 -15.78 -13.13
N GLN A 313 -1.05 -14.61 -13.65
CA GLN A 313 -1.22 -14.40 -15.09
C GLN A 313 0.10 -14.55 -15.87
N VAL A 314 1.20 -14.10 -15.31
CA VAL A 314 2.53 -14.24 -15.93
C VAL A 314 2.96 -15.71 -15.93
N TYR A 315 2.82 -16.42 -14.81
CA TYR A 315 3.13 -17.86 -14.74
C TYR A 315 2.23 -18.69 -15.67
N GLU A 316 0.93 -18.36 -15.77
CA GLU A 316 0.01 -18.96 -16.72
C GLU A 316 0.49 -18.76 -18.17
N ALA A 317 0.87 -17.53 -18.55
CA ALA A 317 1.39 -17.21 -19.88
C ALA A 317 2.69 -17.95 -20.22
N ARG A 318 3.46 -18.37 -19.21
CA ARG A 318 4.69 -19.17 -19.34
C ARG A 318 4.42 -20.68 -19.30
N GLY A 319 3.18 -21.12 -19.04
CA GLY A 319 2.84 -22.53 -18.87
C GLY A 319 3.25 -23.12 -17.51
N GLU A 320 3.63 -22.31 -16.54
CA GLU A 320 4.06 -22.72 -15.20
C GLU A 320 2.83 -22.88 -14.29
N ARG A 321 2.08 -23.97 -14.47
CA ARG A 321 0.74 -24.20 -13.90
C ARG A 321 0.73 -24.20 -12.36
N GLU A 322 1.72 -24.81 -11.71
CA GLU A 322 1.76 -24.92 -10.24
C GLU A 322 1.93 -23.56 -9.60
N GLN A 323 2.86 -22.75 -10.11
CA GLN A 323 3.12 -21.38 -9.64
C GLN A 323 1.89 -20.50 -9.90
N ALA A 324 1.29 -20.60 -11.10
CA ALA A 324 0.07 -19.87 -11.42
C ALA A 324 -1.07 -20.22 -10.45
N ALA A 325 -1.29 -21.51 -10.19
CA ALA A 325 -2.33 -21.99 -9.26
C ALA A 325 -2.10 -21.51 -7.82
N ALA A 326 -0.85 -21.50 -7.34
CA ALA A 326 -0.51 -20.99 -6.02
C ALA A 326 -0.87 -19.51 -5.90
N HIS A 327 -0.47 -18.69 -6.85
CA HIS A 327 -0.75 -17.25 -6.84
C HIS A 327 -2.24 -16.93 -7.07
N TYR A 328 -2.96 -17.65 -7.92
CA TYR A 328 -4.42 -17.49 -8.05
C TYR A 328 -5.14 -17.82 -6.74
N ARG A 329 -4.71 -18.83 -6.00
CA ARG A 329 -5.29 -19.18 -4.69
C ARG A 329 -5.15 -18.06 -3.68
N HIS A 330 -3.96 -17.48 -3.57
CA HIS A 330 -3.71 -16.32 -2.70
C HIS A 330 -4.57 -15.11 -3.08
N PHE A 331 -4.61 -14.77 -4.36
CA PHE A 331 -5.46 -13.69 -4.84
C PHE A 331 -6.93 -13.88 -4.49
N VAL A 332 -7.48 -15.08 -4.77
CA VAL A 332 -8.89 -15.39 -4.49
C VAL A 332 -9.20 -15.32 -3.00
N GLU A 333 -8.29 -15.77 -2.14
CA GLU A 333 -8.48 -15.69 -0.69
C GLU A 333 -8.45 -14.24 -0.19
N LEU A 334 -7.49 -13.44 -0.65
CA LEU A 334 -7.34 -12.04 -0.23
C LEU A 334 -8.54 -11.17 -0.66
N TRP A 335 -9.08 -11.40 -1.86
CA TRP A 335 -10.17 -10.59 -2.43
C TRP A 335 -11.53 -11.30 -2.48
N LYS A 336 -11.73 -12.39 -1.73
CA LYS A 336 -12.99 -13.15 -1.70
C LYS A 336 -14.24 -12.31 -1.42
N ASP A 337 -14.08 -11.25 -0.61
CA ASP A 337 -15.14 -10.33 -0.18
C ASP A 337 -15.02 -8.93 -0.83
N SER A 338 -14.35 -8.83 -1.98
CA SER A 338 -14.15 -7.56 -2.69
C SER A 338 -15.46 -6.92 -3.17
N ASP A 339 -15.42 -5.63 -3.47
CA ASP A 339 -16.54 -4.88 -4.03
C ASP A 339 -17.05 -5.48 -5.36
N PRO A 340 -18.34 -5.30 -5.69
CA PRO A 340 -18.97 -5.90 -6.88
C PRO A 340 -18.20 -5.71 -8.19
N PRO A 341 -17.60 -4.54 -8.51
CA PRO A 341 -16.83 -4.38 -9.74
C PRO A 341 -15.62 -5.33 -9.87
N LEU A 342 -15.00 -5.72 -8.74
CA LEU A 342 -13.85 -6.62 -8.71
C LEU A 342 -14.22 -8.11 -8.68
N ARG A 343 -15.48 -8.45 -8.39
CA ARG A 343 -15.94 -9.84 -8.28
C ARG A 343 -15.78 -10.64 -9.56
N ALA A 344 -15.95 -10.01 -10.72
CA ALA A 344 -15.75 -10.67 -12.00
C ALA A 344 -14.32 -11.21 -12.14
N MET A 345 -13.33 -10.41 -11.73
CA MET A 345 -11.92 -10.78 -11.73
C MET A 345 -11.63 -11.94 -10.76
N VAL A 346 -12.24 -11.92 -9.57
CA VAL A 346 -12.13 -13.01 -8.59
C VAL A 346 -12.76 -14.28 -9.11
N THR A 347 -13.92 -14.19 -9.77
CA THR A 347 -14.60 -15.35 -10.37
C THR A 347 -13.75 -15.97 -11.48
N GLU A 348 -13.22 -15.15 -12.39
CA GLU A 348 -12.33 -15.63 -13.45
C GLU A 348 -11.09 -16.34 -12.87
N ALA A 349 -10.48 -15.76 -11.82
CA ALA A 349 -9.34 -16.37 -11.15
C ALA A 349 -9.69 -17.73 -10.51
N ARG A 350 -10.89 -17.87 -9.91
CA ARG A 350 -11.38 -19.15 -9.37
C ARG A 350 -11.57 -20.20 -10.47
N GLU A 351 -12.13 -19.82 -11.60
CA GLU A 351 -12.31 -20.73 -12.74
C GLU A 351 -10.97 -21.19 -13.31
N LYS A 352 -9.99 -20.28 -13.43
CA LYS A 352 -8.64 -20.64 -13.86
C LYS A 352 -7.97 -21.58 -12.87
N LEU A 353 -8.07 -21.30 -11.57
CA LEU A 353 -7.55 -22.16 -10.51
C LEU A 353 -8.17 -23.56 -10.59
N ALA A 354 -9.49 -23.68 -10.74
CA ALA A 354 -10.17 -24.96 -10.86
C ALA A 354 -9.64 -25.77 -12.05
N ARG A 355 -9.55 -25.15 -13.24
CA ARG A 355 -8.99 -25.83 -14.43
C ARG A 355 -7.54 -26.30 -14.25
N MET A 356 -6.74 -25.58 -13.45
CA MET A 356 -5.35 -25.95 -13.17
C MET A 356 -5.25 -27.13 -12.19
N THR A 357 -6.19 -27.25 -11.25
CA THR A 357 -6.22 -28.33 -10.26
C THR A 357 -6.86 -29.61 -10.79
N ASP A 358 -7.91 -29.54 -11.62
CA ASP A 358 -8.63 -30.68 -12.14
C ASP A 358 -7.90 -31.38 -13.31
N GLY A 359 -7.05 -30.69 -14.04
CA GLY A 359 -6.27 -31.25 -15.15
C GLY A 359 -5.04 -32.07 -14.74
N GLY A 360 -4.88 -32.36 -13.46
CA GLY A 360 -3.80 -33.19 -12.88
C GLY A 360 -4.26 -34.58 -12.40
N ARG A 361 -5.53 -34.95 -12.72
CA ARG A 361 -6.07 -36.30 -12.43
C ARG A 361 -6.10 -37.16 -13.68
#